data_bad3ace3fc55007bbc611df2e17e000f
#
_entry.id   bad3ace3fc55007bbc611df2e17e000f
#
_cell.length_a   1.000
_cell.length_b   1.000
_cell.length_c   1.000
_cell.angle_alpha   90.00
_cell.angle_beta   90.00
_cell.angle_gamma   90.00
#
_symmetry.space_group_name_H-M   'P 1'
#
loop_
_entity.id
_entity.type
_entity.pdbx_description
1 polymer ?
#
loop_
_entity_poly.entity_id
_entity_poly.type
_entity_poly.pdbx_seq_one_letter_code
_entity_poly.pdbx_strand_id
1 'polypeptide(L)'
;MTSFPSKSRIFALATSCLVLALLAASQNQGFRNWKRLSETPILSPSESGFESSGTFNPAVIRRGDKFVMLYRAQDAAGTSRLGYAESTNGVHFVKRFGAVLAPEAEYEKGGGVEDPRLIELGGRYYLTYTGYNRKDAQLCLAESTDLIQWKRLGVILPAYQEKWNRGWTKSGAIVSERIAGKYWMYWLGTAADKTDQMGISSSTDLLHWTEELDVPVLPRRPGKFDSRVVEPGPPPLFTSKGIVLIYNGADDKLVYRTGIAVFDRNDPRKVLWEKVGQVPNVVFVEGMAKRGKEWLFYYGGADKFVGVASASAVP
;
A
#
# COMPACT_ATOMS: atom_id res chain seq x y z
N MET A 1 60.89 7.00 -27.63
CA MET A 1 60.26 7.73 -26.50
C MET A 1 58.84 7.34 -26.44
N THR A 2 58.51 6.38 -25.61
CA THR A 2 57.12 5.87 -25.41
C THR A 2 56.56 6.53 -24.18
N SER A 3 55.56 7.37 -24.34
CA SER A 3 54.85 8.06 -23.26
C SER A 3 53.86 7.11 -22.59
N PHE A 4 54.03 6.87 -21.30
CA PHE A 4 53.03 6.17 -20.46
C PHE A 4 51.81 7.06 -20.22
N PRO A 5 50.57 6.53 -20.26
CA PRO A 5 49.38 7.31 -19.93
C PRO A 5 49.34 7.65 -18.43
N SER A 6 48.95 8.87 -18.11
CA SER A 6 48.95 9.41 -16.76
C SER A 6 47.97 8.66 -15.84
N LYS A 7 48.39 8.41 -14.58
CA LYS A 7 47.59 7.72 -13.53
C LYS A 7 46.19 8.36 -13.27
N SER A 8 46.00 9.63 -13.63
CA SER A 8 44.73 10.35 -13.47
C SER A 8 43.62 9.87 -14.40
N ARG A 9 43.93 9.33 -15.60
CA ARG A 9 42.90 8.79 -16.52
C ARG A 9 42.34 7.42 -16.08
N ILE A 10 43.16 6.62 -15.38
CA ILE A 10 42.75 5.31 -14.86
C ILE A 10 41.77 5.46 -13.69
N PHE A 11 42.00 6.48 -12.82
CA PHE A 11 41.09 6.77 -11.70
C PHE A 11 39.71 7.29 -12.17
N ALA A 12 39.66 8.13 -13.19
CA ALA A 12 38.42 8.66 -13.74
C ALA A 12 37.58 7.57 -14.42
N LEU A 13 38.18 6.61 -15.12
CA LEU A 13 37.48 5.48 -15.72
C LEU A 13 36.91 4.50 -14.66
N ALA A 14 37.68 4.20 -13.61
CA ALA A 14 37.27 3.32 -12.54
C ALA A 14 36.07 3.91 -11.74
N THR A 15 36.07 5.21 -11.47
CA THR A 15 35.00 5.90 -10.77
C THR A 15 33.75 5.98 -11.63
N SER A 16 33.86 6.24 -12.94
CA SER A 16 32.74 6.25 -13.87
C SER A 16 32.09 4.85 -14.03
N CYS A 17 32.91 3.80 -14.11
CA CYS A 17 32.40 2.42 -14.17
C CYS A 17 31.72 1.99 -12.87
N LEU A 18 32.20 2.42 -11.71
CA LEU A 18 31.58 2.13 -10.41
C LEU A 18 30.23 2.85 -10.25
N VAL A 19 30.15 4.11 -10.65
CA VAL A 19 28.91 4.90 -10.63
C VAL A 19 27.90 4.34 -11.62
N LEU A 20 28.30 3.94 -12.82
CA LEU A 20 27.45 3.28 -13.81
C LEU A 20 26.98 1.89 -13.34
N ALA A 21 27.83 1.11 -12.66
CA ALA A 21 27.47 -0.18 -12.09
C ALA A 21 26.48 -0.02 -10.90
N LEU A 22 26.65 1.02 -10.06
CA LEU A 22 25.71 1.35 -8.99
C LEU A 22 24.37 1.85 -9.53
N LEU A 23 24.37 2.65 -10.59
CA LEU A 23 23.15 3.09 -11.29
C LEU A 23 22.45 1.92 -11.99
N ALA A 24 23.19 1.00 -12.62
CA ALA A 24 22.64 -0.20 -13.24
C ALA A 24 22.09 -1.18 -12.18
N ALA A 25 22.74 -1.31 -11.01
CA ALA A 25 22.25 -2.11 -9.90
C ALA A 25 20.96 -1.53 -9.28
N SER A 26 20.83 -0.19 -9.23
CA SER A 26 19.61 0.47 -8.75
C SER A 26 18.42 0.30 -9.69
N GLN A 27 18.67 0.12 -10.99
CA GLN A 27 17.60 -0.12 -11.99
C GLN A 27 16.99 -1.54 -11.92
N ASN A 28 17.60 -2.46 -11.17
CA ASN A 28 17.20 -3.86 -11.10
C ASN A 28 16.42 -4.24 -9.83
N GLN A 29 16.09 -3.27 -8.97
CA GLN A 29 15.29 -3.53 -7.77
C GLN A 29 13.80 -3.35 -8.09
N GLY A 30 12.95 -4.27 -7.62
CA GLY A 30 11.51 -4.19 -7.79
C GLY A 30 10.91 -5.41 -8.49
N PHE A 31 9.90 -5.17 -9.30
CA PHE A 31 9.15 -6.22 -9.99
C PHE A 31 9.29 -6.10 -11.49
N ARG A 32 9.33 -7.26 -12.18
CA ARG A 32 9.43 -7.38 -13.64
C ARG A 32 8.38 -8.31 -14.20
N ASN A 33 8.26 -8.33 -15.54
CA ASN A 33 7.38 -9.25 -16.26
C ASN A 33 5.92 -9.16 -15.78
N TRP A 34 5.44 -7.94 -15.62
CA TRP A 34 4.08 -7.69 -15.24
C TRP A 34 3.08 -8.25 -16.25
N LYS A 35 2.08 -8.95 -15.74
CA LYS A 35 1.03 -9.56 -16.55
C LYS A 35 -0.31 -9.44 -15.84
N ARG A 36 -1.33 -8.93 -16.51
CA ARG A 36 -2.71 -9.08 -16.04
C ARG A 36 -3.11 -10.55 -16.17
N LEU A 37 -3.75 -11.09 -15.14
CA LEU A 37 -4.13 -12.50 -15.08
C LEU A 37 -5.57 -12.75 -15.47
N SER A 38 -6.38 -11.68 -15.62
CA SER A 38 -7.76 -11.76 -16.09
C SER A 38 -8.09 -10.52 -16.92
N GLU A 39 -8.81 -10.70 -18.01
CA GLU A 39 -9.37 -9.60 -18.81
C GLU A 39 -10.67 -9.04 -18.19
N THR A 40 -11.33 -9.82 -17.35
CA THR A 40 -12.52 -9.43 -16.60
C THR A 40 -12.18 -9.23 -15.11
N PRO A 41 -12.96 -8.46 -14.38
CA PRO A 41 -12.81 -8.36 -12.94
C PRO A 41 -12.86 -9.72 -12.24
N ILE A 42 -11.99 -9.94 -11.25
CA ILE A 42 -12.00 -11.16 -10.41
C ILE A 42 -13.00 -11.07 -9.26
N LEU A 43 -13.47 -9.87 -8.96
CA LEU A 43 -14.56 -9.60 -8.03
C LEU A 43 -15.39 -8.43 -8.55
N SER A 44 -16.72 -8.58 -8.51
CA SER A 44 -17.68 -7.58 -9.00
C SER A 44 -18.78 -7.37 -7.97
N PRO A 45 -19.49 -6.23 -7.99
CA PRO A 45 -20.65 -5.98 -7.15
C PRO A 45 -21.70 -7.08 -7.27
N SER A 46 -22.51 -7.25 -6.23
CA SER A 46 -23.73 -8.05 -6.27
C SER A 46 -24.92 -7.18 -6.72
N GLU A 47 -26.01 -7.81 -7.16
CA GLU A 47 -27.20 -7.08 -7.60
C GLU A 47 -27.85 -6.25 -6.50
N SER A 48 -27.68 -6.65 -5.25
CA SER A 48 -28.26 -5.99 -4.08
C SER A 48 -27.41 -6.18 -2.83
N GLY A 49 -27.76 -5.49 -1.75
CA GLY A 49 -27.13 -5.64 -0.44
C GLY A 49 -25.94 -4.69 -0.24
N PHE A 50 -25.06 -5.06 0.68
CA PHE A 50 -24.00 -4.19 1.20
C PHE A 50 -22.86 -3.92 0.20
N GLU A 51 -22.82 -4.59 -0.93
CA GLU A 51 -21.80 -4.46 -1.98
C GLU A 51 -22.41 -4.17 -3.35
N SER A 52 -23.63 -3.63 -3.40
CA SER A 52 -24.36 -3.43 -4.66
C SER A 52 -23.78 -2.33 -5.56
N SER A 53 -23.08 -1.35 -5.00
CA SER A 53 -22.47 -0.28 -5.78
C SER A 53 -21.03 -0.57 -6.17
N GLY A 54 -20.26 -1.28 -5.33
CA GLY A 54 -18.86 -1.53 -5.59
C GLY A 54 -18.24 -2.61 -4.72
N THR A 55 -17.24 -3.31 -5.29
CA THR A 55 -16.31 -4.19 -4.60
C THR A 55 -14.90 -3.84 -5.10
N PHE A 56 -14.10 -3.17 -4.30
CA PHE A 56 -12.82 -2.58 -4.71
C PHE A 56 -11.84 -2.50 -3.53
N ASN A 57 -10.65 -1.95 -3.76
CA ASN A 57 -9.62 -1.71 -2.75
C ASN A 57 -9.35 -2.94 -1.85
N PRO A 58 -8.81 -4.03 -2.43
CA PRO A 58 -8.67 -5.30 -1.73
C PRO A 58 -7.36 -5.41 -0.95
N ALA A 59 -7.43 -5.84 0.31
CA ALA A 59 -6.28 -6.41 1.02
C ALA A 59 -6.26 -7.93 0.85
N VAL A 60 -5.10 -8.52 0.63
CA VAL A 60 -4.98 -9.99 0.45
C VAL A 60 -3.83 -10.56 1.27
N ILE A 61 -4.09 -11.67 1.92
CA ILE A 61 -3.09 -12.42 2.68
C ILE A 61 -3.17 -13.93 2.37
N ARG A 62 -2.05 -14.64 2.54
CA ARG A 62 -2.06 -16.11 2.54
C ARG A 62 -2.38 -16.64 3.94
N ARG A 63 -3.32 -17.59 4.01
CA ARG A 63 -3.65 -18.36 5.20
C ARG A 63 -3.61 -19.83 4.86
N GLY A 64 -2.52 -20.51 5.20
CA GLY A 64 -2.28 -21.89 4.77
C GLY A 64 -2.17 -21.99 3.25
N ASP A 65 -3.01 -22.83 2.67
CA ASP A 65 -3.13 -23.06 1.21
C ASP A 65 -4.02 -22.06 0.47
N LYS A 66 -4.76 -21.22 1.22
CA LYS A 66 -5.70 -20.25 0.66
C LYS A 66 -5.14 -18.83 0.59
N PHE A 67 -5.69 -18.07 -0.35
CA PHE A 67 -5.64 -16.62 -0.39
C PHE A 67 -6.94 -16.09 0.21
N VAL A 68 -6.85 -15.23 1.20
CA VAL A 68 -7.98 -14.54 1.82
C VAL A 68 -7.94 -13.09 1.41
N MET A 69 -9.06 -12.58 0.91
CA MET A 69 -9.24 -11.19 0.51
C MET A 69 -10.28 -10.52 1.40
N LEU A 70 -9.91 -9.39 1.99
CA LEU A 70 -10.85 -8.41 2.51
C LEU A 70 -10.95 -7.28 1.49
N TYR A 71 -12.14 -6.92 1.10
CA TYR A 71 -12.36 -5.89 0.08
C TYR A 71 -13.36 -4.85 0.57
N ARG A 72 -13.16 -3.61 0.16
CA ARG A 72 -14.16 -2.57 0.38
C ARG A 72 -15.40 -2.90 -0.44
N ALA A 73 -16.51 -2.98 0.24
CA ALA A 73 -17.83 -3.25 -0.31
C ALA A 73 -18.72 -2.04 -0.02
N GLN A 74 -19.35 -1.45 -1.05
CA GLN A 74 -20.14 -0.25 -0.92
C GLN A 74 -21.58 -0.51 -1.37
N ASP A 75 -22.55 -0.08 -0.55
CA ASP A 75 -23.95 -0.15 -0.88
C ASP A 75 -24.46 1.08 -1.68
N ALA A 76 -25.71 1.06 -2.09
CA ALA A 76 -26.35 2.13 -2.85
C ALA A 76 -26.42 3.48 -2.10
N ALA A 77 -26.36 3.46 -0.76
CA ALA A 77 -26.29 4.68 0.05
C ALA A 77 -24.86 5.23 0.17
N GLY A 78 -23.89 4.55 -0.42
CA GLY A 78 -22.46 4.91 -0.36
C GLY A 78 -21.83 4.58 1.00
N THR A 79 -22.41 3.67 1.78
CA THR A 79 -21.82 3.20 3.04
C THR A 79 -20.92 2.02 2.77
N SER A 80 -19.67 2.12 3.22
CA SER A 80 -18.64 1.11 3.02
C SER A 80 -18.57 0.11 4.18
N ARG A 81 -18.29 -1.15 3.84
CA ARG A 81 -18.06 -2.27 4.75
C ARG A 81 -16.92 -3.11 4.19
N LEU A 82 -16.42 -4.07 4.96
CA LEU A 82 -15.46 -5.05 4.44
C LEU A 82 -16.18 -6.37 4.17
N GLY A 83 -16.10 -6.81 2.92
CA GLY A 83 -16.47 -8.14 2.50
C GLY A 83 -15.30 -9.11 2.59
N TYR A 84 -15.57 -10.42 2.51
CA TYR A 84 -14.61 -11.50 2.61
C TYR A 84 -14.73 -12.45 1.42
N ALA A 85 -13.60 -12.80 0.81
CA ALA A 85 -13.55 -13.80 -0.25
C ALA A 85 -12.33 -14.70 -0.10
N GLU A 86 -12.43 -15.95 -0.58
CA GLU A 86 -11.36 -16.95 -0.55
C GLU A 86 -11.03 -17.46 -1.95
N SER A 87 -9.75 -17.84 -2.15
CA SER A 87 -9.25 -18.47 -3.36
C SER A 87 -8.15 -19.48 -3.04
N THR A 88 -8.08 -20.58 -3.78
CA THR A 88 -6.96 -21.54 -3.72
C THR A 88 -5.85 -21.21 -4.71
N ASN A 89 -6.14 -20.43 -5.76
CA ASN A 89 -5.19 -20.10 -6.82
C ASN A 89 -4.81 -18.59 -6.90
N GLY A 90 -5.46 -17.75 -6.05
CA GLY A 90 -5.22 -16.30 -6.02
C GLY A 90 -5.82 -15.52 -7.19
N VAL A 91 -6.64 -16.14 -8.03
CA VAL A 91 -7.31 -15.50 -9.18
C VAL A 91 -8.82 -15.66 -9.10
N HIS A 92 -9.30 -16.86 -8.86
CA HIS A 92 -10.73 -17.13 -8.75
C HIS A 92 -11.15 -17.07 -7.29
N PHE A 93 -11.78 -15.98 -6.90
CA PHE A 93 -12.26 -15.75 -5.54
C PHE A 93 -13.74 -16.08 -5.41
N VAL A 94 -14.09 -16.69 -4.29
CA VAL A 94 -15.47 -16.97 -3.91
C VAL A 94 -15.80 -16.15 -2.68
N LYS A 95 -16.79 -15.27 -2.79
CA LYS A 95 -17.33 -14.49 -1.67
C LYS A 95 -17.91 -15.42 -0.61
N ARG A 96 -17.67 -15.12 0.64
CA ARG A 96 -18.14 -15.86 1.81
C ARG A 96 -18.73 -14.87 2.79
N PHE A 97 -19.72 -15.32 3.54
CA PHE A 97 -20.36 -14.55 4.59
C PHE A 97 -21.02 -13.25 4.11
N GLY A 98 -21.55 -12.48 5.04
CA GLY A 98 -21.88 -11.07 4.86
C GLY A 98 -20.65 -10.18 5.07
N ALA A 99 -20.87 -8.93 5.43
CA ALA A 99 -19.78 -8.04 5.81
C ALA A 99 -19.10 -8.55 7.10
N VAL A 100 -17.77 -8.71 7.07
CA VAL A 100 -16.98 -9.13 8.24
C VAL A 100 -16.61 -7.95 9.13
N LEU A 101 -16.67 -6.72 8.62
CA LEU A 101 -16.55 -5.49 9.40
C LEU A 101 -17.49 -4.44 8.82
N ALA A 102 -18.52 -4.08 9.60
CA ALA A 102 -19.53 -3.08 9.24
C ALA A 102 -19.41 -1.85 10.16
N PRO A 103 -19.87 -0.65 9.78
CA PRO A 103 -19.81 0.53 10.63
C PRO A 103 -20.51 0.31 11.96
N GLU A 104 -19.83 0.65 13.05
CA GLU A 104 -20.35 0.53 14.42
C GLU A 104 -19.95 1.74 15.27
N ALA A 105 -18.70 2.19 15.16
CA ALA A 105 -18.17 3.30 15.92
C ALA A 105 -18.60 4.66 15.32
N GLU A 106 -18.61 5.71 16.13
CA GLU A 106 -18.98 7.07 15.70
C GLU A 106 -18.09 7.60 14.57
N TYR A 107 -16.80 7.24 14.57
CA TYR A 107 -15.87 7.63 13.52
C TYR A 107 -16.06 6.85 12.19
N GLU A 108 -16.97 5.89 12.13
CA GLU A 108 -17.37 5.13 10.95
C GLU A 108 -18.78 5.49 10.43
N LYS A 109 -19.51 6.33 11.18
CA LYS A 109 -20.94 6.53 10.98
C LYS A 109 -21.26 7.20 9.65
N GLY A 110 -22.09 6.53 8.84
CA GLY A 110 -22.56 7.04 7.55
C GLY A 110 -21.62 6.78 6.38
N GLY A 111 -20.31 6.96 6.52
CA GLY A 111 -19.30 6.65 5.49
C GLY A 111 -18.85 5.20 5.53
N GLY A 112 -18.46 4.74 6.69
CA GLY A 112 -18.20 3.32 6.91
C GLY A 112 -16.75 2.96 7.16
N VAL A 113 -16.43 1.72 6.84
CA VAL A 113 -15.12 1.08 6.96
C VAL A 113 -14.54 0.93 5.57
N GLU A 114 -13.38 1.57 5.30
CA GLU A 114 -12.84 1.71 3.95
C GLU A 114 -11.38 1.24 3.88
N ASP A 115 -10.95 0.84 2.68
CA ASP A 115 -9.57 0.72 2.24
C ASP A 115 -8.67 -0.09 3.19
N PRO A 116 -8.91 -1.41 3.33
CA PRO A 116 -8.20 -2.27 4.26
C PRO A 116 -6.73 -2.46 3.86
N ARG A 117 -5.82 -2.53 4.85
CA ARG A 117 -4.46 -3.08 4.72
C ARG A 117 -4.27 -4.16 5.76
N LEU A 118 -3.80 -5.32 5.36
CA LEU A 118 -3.80 -6.52 6.18
C LEU A 118 -2.39 -7.07 6.37
N ILE A 119 -2.03 -7.34 7.62
CA ILE A 119 -0.73 -7.91 7.97
C ILE A 119 -0.89 -8.97 9.07
N GLU A 120 -0.02 -9.97 9.07
CA GLU A 120 0.09 -10.96 10.13
C GLU A 120 1.34 -10.68 10.98
N LEU A 121 1.17 -10.55 12.29
CA LEU A 121 2.25 -10.32 13.24
C LEU A 121 2.04 -11.22 14.47
N GLY A 122 3.01 -12.07 14.78
CA GLY A 122 2.95 -12.93 15.98
C GLY A 122 1.75 -13.87 16.03
N GLY A 123 1.27 -14.37 14.88
CA GLY A 123 0.13 -15.27 14.77
C GLY A 123 -1.24 -14.60 14.92
N ARG A 124 -1.28 -13.27 14.88
CA ARG A 124 -2.51 -12.46 14.81
C ARG A 124 -2.55 -11.66 13.53
N TYR A 125 -3.74 -11.39 13.05
CA TYR A 125 -3.97 -10.50 11.91
C TYR A 125 -4.32 -9.11 12.42
N TYR A 126 -3.65 -8.12 11.85
CA TYR A 126 -3.92 -6.71 12.09
C TYR A 126 -4.40 -6.07 10.80
N LEU A 127 -5.45 -5.31 10.93
CA LEU A 127 -6.12 -4.62 9.85
C LEU A 127 -6.06 -3.12 10.13
N THR A 128 -5.32 -2.37 9.33
CA THR A 128 -5.51 -0.93 9.25
C THR A 128 -6.62 -0.64 8.26
N TYR A 129 -7.46 0.31 8.58
CA TYR A 129 -8.58 0.73 7.73
C TYR A 129 -8.91 2.20 7.94
N THR A 130 -9.63 2.78 7.03
CA THR A 130 -10.15 4.13 7.17
C THR A 130 -11.53 4.08 7.78
N GLY A 131 -11.69 4.66 8.97
CA GLY A 131 -12.99 5.00 9.53
C GLY A 131 -13.46 6.33 8.96
N TYR A 132 -14.61 6.34 8.26
CA TYR A 132 -15.13 7.53 7.62
C TYR A 132 -16.54 7.85 8.12
N ASN A 133 -16.74 9.04 8.67
CA ASN A 133 -18.03 9.48 9.21
C ASN A 133 -18.76 10.54 8.37
N ARG A 134 -18.44 10.61 7.07
CA ARG A 134 -18.93 11.61 6.10
C ARG A 134 -18.28 13.00 6.25
N LYS A 135 -17.54 13.24 7.30
CA LYS A 135 -16.80 14.49 7.53
C LYS A 135 -15.31 14.22 7.59
N ASP A 136 -14.90 13.32 8.47
CA ASP A 136 -13.51 13.02 8.76
C ASP A 136 -13.20 11.58 8.38
N ALA A 137 -12.07 11.37 7.70
CA ALA A 137 -11.48 10.08 7.46
C ALA A 137 -10.24 9.93 8.33
N GLN A 138 -10.20 8.86 9.14
CA GLN A 138 -9.16 8.63 10.12
C GLN A 138 -8.64 7.19 10.06
N LEU A 139 -7.34 7.04 10.28
CA LEU A 139 -6.71 5.74 10.26
C LEU A 139 -7.00 4.98 11.54
N CYS A 140 -7.60 3.81 11.39
CA CYS A 140 -8.04 2.93 12.46
C CYS A 140 -7.30 1.59 12.41
N LEU A 141 -7.37 0.84 13.52
CA LEU A 141 -6.80 -0.50 13.66
C LEU A 141 -7.85 -1.46 14.20
N ALA A 142 -7.83 -2.70 13.69
CA ALA A 142 -8.55 -3.83 14.26
C ALA A 142 -7.65 -5.07 14.29
N GLU A 143 -7.93 -6.02 15.17
CA GLU A 143 -7.21 -7.31 15.27
C GLU A 143 -8.16 -8.49 15.12
N SER A 144 -7.63 -9.61 14.62
CA SER A 144 -8.35 -10.88 14.47
C SER A 144 -7.41 -12.07 14.61
N THR A 145 -7.96 -13.24 14.94
CA THR A 145 -7.26 -14.53 14.90
C THR A 145 -7.72 -15.41 13.74
N ASP A 146 -8.81 -15.04 13.07
CA ASP A 146 -9.45 -15.87 12.04
C ASP A 146 -9.80 -15.15 10.73
N LEU A 147 -9.58 -13.80 10.65
CA LEU A 147 -9.92 -12.92 9.53
C LEU A 147 -11.42 -12.70 9.33
N ILE A 148 -12.26 -13.20 10.23
CA ILE A 148 -13.73 -13.13 10.17
C ILE A 148 -14.26 -12.29 11.33
N GLN A 149 -13.82 -12.61 12.55
CA GLN A 149 -14.18 -11.88 13.76
C GLN A 149 -13.15 -10.81 14.05
N TRP A 150 -13.55 -9.54 14.03
CA TRP A 150 -12.65 -8.41 14.20
C TRP A 150 -12.95 -7.64 15.49
N LYS A 151 -11.93 -7.43 16.29
CA LYS A 151 -11.95 -6.54 17.44
C LYS A 151 -11.37 -5.18 17.05
N ARG A 152 -12.16 -4.12 17.09
CA ARG A 152 -11.68 -2.76 16.88
C ARG A 152 -10.74 -2.35 18.01
N LEU A 153 -9.62 -1.75 17.63
CA LEU A 153 -8.67 -1.14 18.57
C LEU A 153 -8.75 0.40 18.55
N GLY A 154 -9.58 0.97 17.66
CA GLY A 154 -9.88 2.38 17.59
C GLY A 154 -9.06 3.15 16.55
N VAL A 155 -9.13 4.48 16.63
CA VAL A 155 -8.35 5.40 15.81
C VAL A 155 -6.90 5.39 16.32
N ILE A 156 -5.96 5.06 15.43
CA ILE A 156 -4.52 5.00 15.75
C ILE A 156 -3.75 6.22 15.25
N LEU A 157 -4.27 6.90 14.25
CA LEU A 157 -3.72 8.15 13.74
C LEU A 157 -4.88 9.08 13.36
N PRO A 158 -5.23 10.05 14.22
CA PRO A 158 -6.36 10.93 13.97
C PRO A 158 -6.10 11.87 12.80
N ALA A 159 -7.18 12.37 12.17
CA ALA A 159 -7.12 13.46 11.21
C ALA A 159 -6.60 14.77 11.86
N TYR A 160 -6.19 15.73 11.04
CA TYR A 160 -5.78 17.07 11.45
C TYR A 160 -4.60 17.09 12.44
N GLN A 161 -3.49 16.45 12.06
CA GLN A 161 -2.24 16.54 12.80
C GLN A 161 -1.68 17.96 12.77
N GLU A 162 -0.84 18.30 13.75
CA GLU A 162 -0.31 19.67 13.86
C GLU A 162 0.86 19.97 12.94
N LYS A 163 1.54 18.94 12.42
CA LYS A 163 2.70 19.08 11.56
C LYS A 163 2.30 19.42 10.12
N TRP A 164 2.68 18.62 9.14
CA TRP A 164 2.36 18.84 7.73
C TRP A 164 0.95 18.37 7.33
N ASN A 165 0.43 17.33 7.98
CA ASN A 165 -0.92 16.82 7.75
C ASN A 165 -1.96 17.77 8.39
N ARG A 166 -2.78 18.38 7.57
CA ARG A 166 -3.85 19.32 7.98
C ARG A 166 -5.25 18.80 7.66
N GLY A 167 -5.37 17.54 7.26
CA GLY A 167 -6.62 16.92 6.89
C GLY A 167 -6.70 15.47 7.32
N TRP A 168 -7.15 14.62 6.44
CA TRP A 168 -7.43 13.21 6.69
C TRP A 168 -6.17 12.37 6.88
N THR A 169 -6.32 11.22 7.52
CA THR A 169 -5.32 10.15 7.60
C THR A 169 -5.91 8.86 7.09
N LYS A 170 -5.22 8.16 6.18
CA LYS A 170 -5.69 6.93 5.51
C LYS A 170 -4.55 5.95 5.24
N SER A 171 -4.89 4.77 4.73
CA SER A 171 -4.01 3.87 3.98
C SER A 171 -2.73 3.48 4.73
N GLY A 172 -2.87 3.05 5.97
CA GLY A 172 -1.75 2.66 6.82
C GLY A 172 -1.12 1.34 6.40
N ALA A 173 0.09 1.37 5.84
CA ALA A 173 0.86 0.22 5.41
C ALA A 173 1.96 -0.11 6.44
N ILE A 174 1.70 -1.07 7.33
CA ILE A 174 2.63 -1.46 8.40
C ILE A 174 3.74 -2.34 7.82
N VAL A 175 4.99 -2.07 8.20
CA VAL A 175 6.15 -2.92 7.90
C VAL A 175 6.09 -4.19 8.76
N SER A 176 6.28 -5.37 8.14
CA SER A 176 6.14 -6.66 8.81
C SER A 176 7.19 -6.94 9.89
N GLU A 177 8.31 -6.24 9.86
CA GLU A 177 9.43 -6.43 10.78
C GLU A 177 9.61 -5.23 11.70
N ARG A 178 10.01 -5.50 12.94
CA ARG A 178 10.46 -4.44 13.85
C ARG A 178 11.84 -3.94 13.43
N ILE A 179 12.00 -2.63 13.36
CA ILE A 179 13.28 -1.98 13.06
C ILE A 179 13.64 -1.08 14.25
N ALA A 180 14.81 -1.28 14.81
CA ALA A 180 15.26 -0.63 16.04
C ALA A 180 14.24 -0.77 17.21
N GLY A 181 13.59 -1.94 17.34
CA GLY A 181 12.62 -2.25 18.38
C GLY A 181 11.21 -1.68 18.18
N LYS A 182 10.97 -0.96 17.09
CA LYS A 182 9.70 -0.30 16.78
C LYS A 182 9.01 -0.96 15.57
N TYR A 183 7.69 -0.89 15.53
CA TYR A 183 6.89 -1.04 14.32
C TYR A 183 6.91 0.27 13.53
N TRP A 184 6.79 0.19 12.20
CA TRP A 184 6.80 1.34 11.29
C TRP A 184 5.61 1.26 10.36
N MET A 185 5.02 2.40 10.04
CA MET A 185 3.86 2.47 9.16
C MET A 185 3.99 3.68 8.23
N TYR A 186 3.85 3.42 6.93
CA TYR A 186 3.63 4.46 5.93
C TYR A 186 2.12 4.73 5.84
N TRP A 187 1.73 5.98 5.72
CA TRP A 187 0.31 6.37 5.72
C TRP A 187 0.07 7.59 4.83
N LEU A 188 -1.17 7.79 4.37
CA LEU A 188 -1.57 8.98 3.62
C LEU A 188 -2.04 10.06 4.57
N GLY A 189 -1.55 11.30 4.39
CA GLY A 189 -2.04 12.50 5.03
C GLY A 189 -2.39 13.58 4.01
N THR A 190 -3.44 14.34 4.29
CA THR A 190 -3.82 15.49 3.44
C THR A 190 -3.14 16.76 3.93
N ALA A 191 -2.29 17.35 3.10
CA ALA A 191 -1.56 18.57 3.40
C ALA A 191 -2.46 19.83 3.31
N ALA A 192 -1.94 20.97 3.75
CA ALA A 192 -2.68 22.25 3.74
C ALA A 192 -3.10 22.69 2.35
N ASP A 193 -2.35 22.33 1.31
CA ASP A 193 -2.64 22.62 -0.10
C ASP A 193 -3.65 21.65 -0.73
N LYS A 194 -4.29 20.79 0.05
CA LYS A 194 -5.28 19.78 -0.37
C LYS A 194 -4.68 18.66 -1.24
N THR A 195 -3.38 18.47 -1.22
CA THR A 195 -2.72 17.31 -1.82
C THR A 195 -2.56 16.21 -0.78
N ASP A 196 -2.63 14.96 -1.23
CA ASP A 196 -2.44 13.80 -0.38
C ASP A 196 -1.00 13.29 -0.53
N GLN A 197 -0.28 13.18 0.58
CA GLN A 197 1.13 12.85 0.58
C GLN A 197 1.42 11.75 1.61
N MET A 198 2.59 11.12 1.49
CA MET A 198 2.93 9.99 2.35
C MET A 198 3.70 10.44 3.59
N GLY A 199 3.18 10.09 4.76
CA GLY A 199 3.83 10.20 6.06
C GLY A 199 4.45 8.90 6.54
N ILE A 200 5.18 8.97 7.65
CA ILE A 200 5.74 7.82 8.34
C ILE A 200 5.62 7.99 9.84
N SER A 201 5.17 6.93 10.50
CA SER A 201 5.03 6.88 11.96
C SER A 201 5.65 5.61 12.53
N SER A 202 6.05 5.66 13.80
CA SER A 202 6.53 4.49 14.53
C SER A 202 5.73 4.24 15.80
N SER A 203 5.71 2.98 16.26
CA SER A 203 5.03 2.54 17.47
C SER A 203 5.80 1.40 18.14
N THR A 204 5.70 1.27 19.45
CA THR A 204 6.21 0.12 20.20
C THR A 204 5.15 -0.96 20.43
N ASP A 205 3.85 -0.62 20.30
CA ASP A 205 2.72 -1.46 20.69
C ASP A 205 1.59 -1.58 19.65
N LEU A 206 1.74 -0.97 18.46
CA LEU A 206 0.74 -0.85 17.39
C LEU A 206 -0.45 0.08 17.70
N LEU A 207 -0.60 0.56 18.91
CA LEU A 207 -1.73 1.39 19.34
C LEU A 207 -1.37 2.87 19.38
N HIS A 208 -0.18 3.19 19.88
CA HIS A 208 0.30 4.55 20.03
C HIS A 208 1.36 4.85 18.98
N TRP A 209 0.99 5.65 18.00
CA TRP A 209 1.85 5.99 16.87
C TRP A 209 2.37 7.42 16.97
N THR A 210 3.67 7.56 16.75
CA THR A 210 4.35 8.86 16.71
C THR A 210 4.77 9.18 15.29
N GLU A 211 4.38 10.35 14.80
CA GLU A 211 4.85 10.87 13.51
C GLU A 211 6.34 11.21 13.58
N GLU A 212 7.14 10.63 12.72
CA GLU A 212 8.61 10.67 12.79
C GLU A 212 9.24 11.87 12.06
N LEU A 213 8.49 12.53 11.18
CA LEU A 213 8.98 13.66 10.38
C LEU A 213 7.98 14.83 10.39
N ASP A 214 8.49 16.06 10.28
CA ASP A 214 7.69 17.27 10.14
C ASP A 214 7.29 17.57 8.69
N VAL A 215 7.69 16.70 7.76
CA VAL A 215 7.40 16.74 6.33
C VAL A 215 7.03 15.35 5.82
N PRO A 216 6.35 15.22 4.69
CA PRO A 216 6.09 13.91 4.08
C PRO A 216 7.39 13.13 3.84
N VAL A 217 7.40 11.83 4.13
CA VAL A 217 8.54 10.93 3.83
C VAL A 217 8.68 10.69 2.34
N LEU A 218 7.56 10.66 1.61
CA LEU A 218 7.52 10.64 0.16
C LEU A 218 6.54 11.73 -0.30
N PRO A 219 7.07 12.93 -0.65
CA PRO A 219 6.25 14.06 -1.03
C PRO A 219 5.72 13.91 -2.46
N ARG A 220 4.63 14.59 -2.77
CA ARG A 220 4.16 14.77 -4.14
C ARG A 220 5.23 15.36 -5.04
N ARG A 221 5.21 15.04 -6.33
CA ARG A 221 6.17 15.57 -7.31
C ARG A 221 5.45 16.38 -8.39
N PRO A 222 5.48 17.70 -8.34
CA PRO A 222 4.81 18.57 -9.34
C PRO A 222 5.19 18.20 -10.77
N GLY A 223 4.18 18.07 -11.65
CA GLY A 223 4.36 17.71 -13.06
C GLY A 223 4.69 16.23 -13.31
N LYS A 224 4.63 15.38 -12.30
CA LYS A 224 4.78 13.93 -12.42
C LYS A 224 3.43 13.24 -12.21
N PHE A 225 3.42 11.89 -12.36
CA PHE A 225 2.20 11.09 -12.21
C PHE A 225 1.61 11.11 -10.79
N ASP A 226 2.38 11.56 -9.82
CA ASP A 226 2.07 11.66 -8.39
C ASP A 226 2.12 13.13 -7.92
N SER A 227 1.69 14.04 -8.78
CA SER A 227 1.70 15.48 -8.46
C SER A 227 0.63 15.88 -7.45
N ARG A 228 -0.42 15.08 -7.27
CA ARG A 228 -1.55 15.35 -6.37
C ARG A 228 -1.72 14.33 -5.26
N VAL A 229 -1.51 13.04 -5.55
CA VAL A 229 -1.68 11.94 -4.59
C VAL A 229 -0.42 11.08 -4.54
N VAL A 230 0.03 10.78 -3.34
CA VAL A 230 1.09 9.79 -3.02
C VAL A 230 0.58 8.94 -1.87
N GLU A 231 0.08 7.76 -2.17
CA GLU A 231 -0.64 6.90 -1.22
C GLU A 231 0.01 5.52 -1.08
N PRO A 232 0.29 5.03 0.14
CA PRO A 232 0.78 3.68 0.32
C PRO A 232 -0.20 2.65 -0.24
N GLY A 233 0.32 1.66 -0.95
CA GLY A 233 -0.42 0.49 -1.39
C GLY A 233 -0.51 -0.60 -0.31
N PRO A 234 -0.18 -1.86 -0.64
CA PRO A 234 -0.16 -2.95 0.33
C PRO A 234 0.97 -2.78 1.36
N PRO A 235 0.91 -3.49 2.50
CA PRO A 235 2.04 -3.59 3.41
C PRO A 235 3.35 -3.87 2.67
N PRO A 236 4.45 -3.13 2.96
CA PRO A 236 5.69 -3.21 2.21
C PRO A 236 6.42 -4.53 2.45
N LEU A 237 7.24 -4.93 1.48
CA LEU A 237 8.13 -6.07 1.63
C LEU A 237 9.42 -5.66 2.33
N PHE A 238 9.72 -6.33 3.42
CA PHE A 238 11.00 -6.21 4.09
C PHE A 238 12.00 -7.16 3.44
N THR A 239 13.06 -6.64 2.83
CA THR A 239 14.05 -7.40 2.05
C THR A 239 15.47 -7.13 2.52
N SER A 240 16.43 -7.94 2.07
CA SER A 240 17.86 -7.69 2.35
C SER A 240 18.39 -6.39 1.74
N LYS A 241 17.71 -5.84 0.73
CA LYS A 241 18.10 -4.63 -0.01
C LYS A 241 17.37 -3.36 0.44
N GLY A 242 16.35 -3.50 1.28
CA GLY A 242 15.53 -2.38 1.76
C GLY A 242 14.07 -2.76 1.96
N ILE A 243 13.28 -1.75 2.30
CA ILE A 243 11.83 -1.83 2.44
C ILE A 243 11.23 -1.44 1.11
N VAL A 244 10.63 -2.40 0.39
CA VAL A 244 10.04 -2.19 -0.93
C VAL A 244 8.56 -1.89 -0.77
N LEU A 245 8.17 -0.67 -1.04
CA LEU A 245 6.78 -0.19 -0.97
C LEU A 245 6.23 0.01 -2.38
N ILE A 246 5.12 -0.65 -2.68
CA ILE A 246 4.24 -0.30 -3.80
C ILE A 246 3.38 0.86 -3.33
N TYR A 247 3.28 1.93 -4.12
CA TYR A 247 2.42 3.06 -3.81
C TYR A 247 1.57 3.47 -5.01
N ASN A 248 0.50 4.17 -4.75
CA ASN A 248 -0.42 4.71 -5.74
C ASN A 248 -0.21 6.22 -5.86
N GLY A 249 0.10 6.69 -7.04
CA GLY A 249 0.21 8.10 -7.34
C GLY A 249 -0.90 8.56 -8.27
N ALA A 250 -1.37 9.78 -8.11
CA ALA A 250 -2.27 10.42 -9.07
C ALA A 250 -1.79 11.82 -9.45
N ASP A 251 -2.00 12.18 -10.71
CA ASP A 251 -1.75 13.51 -11.21
C ASP A 251 -2.92 14.47 -10.90
N ASP A 252 -2.82 15.72 -11.32
CA ASP A 252 -3.83 16.75 -11.06
C ASP A 252 -5.19 16.47 -11.73
N LYS A 253 -5.24 15.51 -12.67
CA LYS A 253 -6.46 14.99 -13.29
C LYS A 253 -7.00 13.75 -12.61
N LEU A 254 -6.38 13.32 -11.48
CA LEU A 254 -6.68 12.10 -10.76
C LEU A 254 -6.51 10.83 -11.61
N VAL A 255 -5.54 10.84 -12.54
CA VAL A 255 -5.14 9.66 -13.28
C VAL A 255 -4.14 8.86 -12.45
N TYR A 256 -4.62 7.77 -11.86
CA TYR A 256 -3.83 6.91 -10.97
C TYR A 256 -2.82 6.05 -11.75
N ARG A 257 -1.65 5.87 -11.16
CA ARG A 257 -0.60 4.94 -11.60
C ARG A 257 0.12 4.36 -10.38
N THR A 258 0.65 3.17 -10.56
CA THR A 258 1.43 2.49 -9.52
C THR A 258 2.89 2.95 -9.57
N GLY A 259 3.45 3.27 -8.42
CA GLY A 259 4.86 3.53 -8.19
C GLY A 259 5.50 2.48 -7.28
N ILE A 260 6.82 2.47 -7.25
CA ILE A 260 7.63 1.66 -6.34
C ILE A 260 8.63 2.59 -5.68
N ALA A 261 8.68 2.59 -4.35
CA ALA A 261 9.70 3.24 -3.56
C ALA A 261 10.46 2.20 -2.74
N VAL A 262 11.77 2.40 -2.57
CA VAL A 262 12.59 1.58 -1.70
C VAL A 262 13.20 2.47 -0.64
N PHE A 263 12.98 2.09 0.61
CA PHE A 263 13.52 2.78 1.77
C PHE A 263 14.66 1.96 2.39
N ASP A 264 15.52 2.64 3.13
CA ASP A 264 16.61 2.01 3.84
C ASP A 264 16.07 0.99 4.86
N ARG A 265 16.71 -0.16 4.88
CA ARG A 265 16.31 -1.27 5.75
C ARG A 265 16.40 -0.94 7.24
N ASN A 266 17.37 -0.12 7.62
CA ASN A 266 17.66 0.23 9.00
C ASN A 266 17.09 1.58 9.42
N ASP A 267 16.75 2.43 8.44
CA ASP A 267 16.07 3.71 8.65
C ASP A 267 14.91 3.89 7.67
N PRO A 268 13.68 3.49 8.06
CA PRO A 268 12.50 3.56 7.19
C PRO A 268 12.13 4.97 6.69
N ARG A 269 12.75 6.02 7.26
CA ARG A 269 12.54 7.41 6.85
C ARG A 269 13.36 7.79 5.62
N LYS A 270 14.38 7.00 5.28
CA LYS A 270 15.32 7.31 4.21
C LYS A 270 14.93 6.63 2.91
N VAL A 271 14.49 7.40 1.92
CA VAL A 271 14.26 6.93 0.55
C VAL A 271 15.60 6.63 -0.11
N LEU A 272 15.76 5.42 -0.65
CA LEU A 272 16.95 5.02 -1.43
C LEU A 272 16.74 5.29 -2.92
N TRP A 273 15.56 4.93 -3.45
CA TRP A 273 15.13 5.24 -4.80
C TRP A 273 13.62 5.06 -4.98
N GLU A 274 13.10 5.65 -6.05
CA GLU A 274 11.71 5.49 -6.47
C GLU A 274 11.63 5.31 -7.99
N LYS A 275 10.62 4.56 -8.44
CA LYS A 275 10.36 4.31 -9.85
C LYS A 275 8.86 4.35 -10.14
N VAL A 276 8.50 4.95 -11.26
CA VAL A 276 7.15 4.84 -11.79
C VAL A 276 6.91 3.40 -12.22
N GLY A 277 5.86 2.78 -11.71
CA GLY A 277 5.41 1.47 -12.17
C GLY A 277 4.97 1.55 -13.64
N GLN A 278 5.51 0.67 -14.45
CA GLN A 278 5.16 0.56 -15.86
C GLN A 278 4.15 -0.58 -16.07
N VAL A 279 3.03 -0.53 -15.35
CA VAL A 279 1.99 -1.54 -15.55
C VAL A 279 0.79 -0.85 -16.18
N PRO A 280 0.64 -0.96 -17.50
CA PRO A 280 -0.55 -0.41 -18.15
C PRO A 280 -1.82 -0.99 -17.54
N ASN A 281 -2.74 -0.13 -17.13
CA ASN A 281 -4.06 -0.51 -16.58
C ASN A 281 -4.04 -1.29 -15.25
N VAL A 282 -2.95 -1.28 -14.49
CA VAL A 282 -2.92 -1.69 -13.08
C VAL A 282 -2.81 -0.43 -12.25
N VAL A 283 -3.89 -0.06 -11.61
CA VAL A 283 -4.02 1.17 -10.82
C VAL A 283 -4.49 0.82 -9.42
N PHE A 284 -4.20 1.65 -8.45
CA PHE A 284 -4.69 1.53 -7.09
C PHE A 284 -4.48 0.14 -6.47
N VAL A 285 -3.21 -0.30 -6.40
CA VAL A 285 -2.81 -1.58 -5.80
C VAL A 285 -2.86 -1.48 -4.29
N GLU A 286 -3.63 -2.35 -3.65
CA GLU A 286 -3.77 -2.40 -2.18
C GLU A 286 -3.52 -3.79 -1.58
N GLY A 287 -3.57 -4.84 -2.39
CA GLY A 287 -3.29 -6.22 -1.99
C GLY A 287 -2.08 -6.79 -2.70
N MET A 288 -1.29 -7.57 -1.96
CA MET A 288 -0.13 -8.26 -2.51
C MET A 288 0.06 -9.61 -1.81
N ALA A 289 0.23 -10.69 -2.59
CA ALA A 289 0.47 -12.01 -2.03
C ALA A 289 1.40 -12.84 -2.92
N LYS A 290 2.22 -13.71 -2.30
CA LYS A 290 3.14 -14.57 -3.03
C LYS A 290 2.47 -15.85 -3.51
N ARG A 291 2.66 -16.21 -4.79
CA ARG A 291 2.24 -17.46 -5.40
C ARG A 291 3.43 -18.16 -6.07
N GLY A 292 4.02 -19.13 -5.38
CA GLY A 292 5.24 -19.78 -5.87
C GLY A 292 6.39 -18.80 -6.04
N LYS A 293 6.87 -18.61 -7.29
CA LYS A 293 7.98 -17.68 -7.62
C LYS A 293 7.51 -16.29 -8.03
N GLU A 294 6.21 -16.07 -8.21
CA GLU A 294 5.64 -14.79 -8.60
C GLU A 294 4.90 -14.12 -7.45
N TRP A 295 4.68 -12.82 -7.58
CA TRP A 295 3.82 -12.02 -6.73
C TRP A 295 2.54 -11.67 -7.45
N LEU A 296 1.43 -11.76 -6.76
CA LEU A 296 0.12 -11.30 -7.20
C LEU A 296 -0.14 -9.93 -6.62
N PHE A 297 -0.65 -9.04 -7.46
CA PHE A 297 -1.01 -7.66 -7.10
C PHE A 297 -2.49 -7.48 -7.37
N TYR A 298 -3.23 -7.14 -6.33
CA TYR A 298 -4.66 -6.93 -6.39
C TYR A 298 -4.95 -5.45 -6.35
N TYR A 299 -5.81 -4.99 -7.24
CA TYR A 299 -6.05 -3.58 -7.46
C TYR A 299 -7.52 -3.25 -7.64
N GLY A 300 -7.91 -2.03 -7.23
CA GLY A 300 -9.22 -1.47 -7.48
C GLY A 300 -9.33 -0.92 -8.92
N GLY A 301 -10.48 -1.05 -9.52
CA GLY A 301 -10.78 -0.50 -10.84
C GLY A 301 -12.10 0.25 -10.84
N ALA A 302 -12.07 1.55 -11.21
CA ALA A 302 -13.24 2.44 -11.32
C ALA A 302 -14.12 2.47 -10.05
N ASP A 303 -13.53 2.33 -8.86
CA ASP A 303 -14.22 2.22 -7.56
C ASP A 303 -15.39 1.20 -7.56
N LYS A 304 -15.26 0.17 -8.37
CA LYS A 304 -16.33 -0.79 -8.62
C LYS A 304 -15.89 -2.23 -8.67
N PHE A 305 -14.65 -2.52 -9.08
CA PHE A 305 -14.20 -3.86 -9.39
C PHE A 305 -12.83 -4.16 -8.79
N VAL A 306 -12.52 -5.45 -8.61
CA VAL A 306 -11.17 -5.93 -8.29
C VAL A 306 -10.57 -6.62 -9.50
N GLY A 307 -9.32 -6.27 -9.80
CA GLY A 307 -8.47 -6.95 -10.77
C GLY A 307 -7.24 -7.59 -10.13
N VAL A 308 -6.54 -8.42 -10.89
CA VAL A 308 -5.28 -9.05 -10.46
C VAL A 308 -4.24 -9.06 -11.57
N ALA A 309 -3.01 -8.75 -11.19
CA ALA A 309 -1.82 -8.88 -12.04
C ALA A 309 -0.76 -9.72 -11.33
N SER A 310 0.17 -10.28 -12.06
CA SER A 310 1.36 -10.92 -11.50
C SER A 310 2.65 -10.24 -11.97
N ALA A 311 3.69 -10.37 -11.16
CA ALA A 311 5.05 -10.01 -11.54
C ALA A 311 6.07 -10.89 -10.82
N SER A 312 7.27 -11.00 -11.39
CA SER A 312 8.40 -11.64 -10.74
C SER A 312 9.14 -10.61 -9.90
N ALA A 313 9.49 -10.97 -8.66
CA ALA A 313 10.41 -10.15 -7.88
C ALA A 313 11.80 -10.18 -8.53
N VAL A 314 12.47 -9.05 -8.54
CA VAL A 314 13.89 -8.99 -8.92
C VAL A 314 14.69 -9.34 -7.68
N PRO A 315 15.60 -10.32 -7.76
CA PRO A 315 16.45 -10.76 -6.65
C PRO A 315 17.31 -9.63 -6.06
#